data_6878d571a934f599d5575b97557c162f
#
_entry.id   6878d571a934f599d5575b97557c162f
#
_cell.length_a   1.000
_cell.length_b   1.000
_cell.length_c   1.000
_cell.angle_alpha   90.00
_cell.angle_beta   90.00
_cell.angle_gamma   90.00
#
_symmetry.space_group_name_H-M   'P 1'
#
loop_
_entity.id
_entity.type
_entity.pdbx_description
1 polymer ?
#
loop_
_entity_poly.entity_id
_entity_poly.type
_entity_poly.pdbx_seq_one_letter_code
_entity_poly.pdbx_strand_id
1 'polypeptide(L)'
;RYMLTENNRAVRDIAANVPYDALIIMVNHDRYGGGGIYNLFCTFTAHSDWADYLLLHEFGHSFAGLADEYYSSSVAYNDFYPRGREPEEANITALLDPDQLKWRDLVDPDTELPTPWEKEGYDREDAAYQEERKLLHEKIAEASTSGAPAAKIAEIEDNEARHAAIHAQWAEEYLARSKWAGKVGAFEGAGYSSTGLYRPALDCLMFSRRVQPFCPVCERAVEAMIVSYVR
;
A
#
# COMPACT_ATOMS: atom_id res chain seq x y z
N ARG A 1 6.07 -3.81 -12.33
CA ARG A 1 5.60 -3.33 -11.05
C ARG A 1 4.43 -4.19 -10.53
N TYR A 2 3.37 -4.33 -11.28
CA TYR A 2 2.35 -5.34 -10.99
C TYR A 2 2.83 -6.70 -11.49
N MET A 3 2.74 -7.71 -10.63
CA MET A 3 3.10 -9.06 -10.97
C MET A 3 1.88 -9.94 -10.76
N LEU A 4 1.07 -10.06 -11.79
CA LEU A 4 -0.18 -10.81 -11.79
C LEU A 4 -0.17 -11.81 -12.94
N THR A 5 -0.93 -12.89 -12.81
CA THR A 5 -1.20 -13.80 -13.92
C THR A 5 -2.57 -13.53 -14.51
N GLU A 6 -2.66 -13.53 -15.84
CA GLU A 6 -3.94 -13.48 -16.57
C GLU A 6 -4.54 -14.87 -16.77
N ASN A 7 -3.74 -15.93 -16.53
CA ASN A 7 -4.21 -17.31 -16.69
C ASN A 7 -4.93 -17.82 -15.44
N ASN A 8 -6.05 -17.20 -15.11
CA ASN A 8 -6.88 -17.57 -13.95
C ASN A 8 -7.36 -19.02 -14.00
N ARG A 9 -7.47 -19.64 -15.19
CA ARG A 9 -7.84 -21.04 -15.31
C ARG A 9 -6.74 -21.93 -14.77
N ALA A 10 -5.49 -21.72 -15.16
CA ALA A 10 -4.36 -22.48 -14.65
C ALA A 10 -4.20 -22.35 -13.13
N VAL A 11 -4.40 -21.14 -12.59
CA VAL A 11 -4.38 -20.91 -11.14
C VAL A 11 -5.44 -21.78 -10.44
N ARG A 12 -6.67 -21.77 -10.92
CA ARG A 12 -7.76 -22.57 -10.33
C ARG A 12 -7.56 -24.06 -10.51
N ASP A 13 -7.09 -24.50 -11.67
CA ASP A 13 -6.83 -25.94 -11.94
C ASP A 13 -5.74 -26.48 -11.01
N ILE A 14 -4.72 -25.68 -10.69
CA ILE A 14 -3.66 -26.06 -9.74
C ILE A 14 -4.19 -26.03 -8.30
N ALA A 15 -4.84 -24.96 -7.91
CA ALA A 15 -5.34 -24.75 -6.55
C ALA A 15 -6.44 -25.76 -6.16
N ALA A 16 -7.24 -26.21 -7.12
CA ALA A 16 -8.32 -27.20 -6.89
C ALA A 16 -7.83 -28.57 -6.37
N ASN A 17 -6.51 -28.84 -6.38
CA ASN A 17 -5.96 -30.10 -5.88
C ASN A 17 -5.83 -30.16 -4.35
N VAL A 18 -6.00 -29.03 -3.65
CA VAL A 18 -5.90 -28.94 -2.19
C VAL A 18 -6.96 -27.97 -1.66
N PRO A 19 -7.51 -28.18 -0.44
CA PRO A 19 -8.30 -27.17 0.25
C PRO A 19 -7.39 -25.97 0.59
N TYR A 20 -7.88 -24.75 0.41
CA TYR A 20 -7.16 -23.54 0.79
C TYR A 20 -8.13 -22.39 1.13
N ASP A 21 -7.74 -21.54 2.06
CA ASP A 21 -8.47 -20.34 2.45
C ASP A 21 -7.85 -19.09 1.81
N ALA A 22 -6.56 -19.13 1.52
CA ALA A 22 -5.83 -18.07 0.82
C ALA A 22 -4.84 -18.66 -0.16
N LEU A 23 -4.60 -17.98 -1.28
CA LEU A 23 -3.67 -18.38 -2.31
C LEU A 23 -2.57 -17.34 -2.50
N ILE A 24 -1.33 -17.77 -2.29
CA ILE A 24 -0.15 -16.93 -2.41
C ILE A 24 0.74 -17.51 -3.50
N ILE A 25 1.09 -16.70 -4.50
CA ILE A 25 1.98 -17.09 -5.60
C ILE A 25 3.33 -16.42 -5.38
N MET A 26 4.30 -17.20 -4.96
CA MET A 26 5.68 -16.77 -4.76
C MET A 26 6.46 -16.86 -6.07
N VAL A 27 6.93 -15.72 -6.57
CA VAL A 27 7.68 -15.62 -7.82
C VAL A 27 9.18 -15.60 -7.53
N ASN A 28 9.91 -16.56 -8.09
CA ASN A 28 11.36 -16.64 -7.96
C ASN A 28 12.05 -15.57 -8.83
N HIS A 29 12.10 -14.34 -8.34
CA HIS A 29 12.72 -13.20 -9.00
C HIS A 29 13.19 -12.16 -7.96
N ASP A 30 14.23 -11.40 -8.29
CA ASP A 30 14.82 -10.34 -7.45
C ASP A 30 14.21 -8.95 -7.67
N ARG A 31 13.59 -8.72 -8.83
CA ARG A 31 12.96 -7.45 -9.15
C ARG A 31 11.73 -7.22 -8.29
N TYR A 32 11.63 -6.03 -7.69
CA TYR A 32 10.42 -5.59 -6.96
C TYR A 32 9.14 -5.81 -7.77
N GLY A 33 8.19 -6.54 -7.22
CA GLY A 33 6.89 -6.77 -7.84
C GLY A 33 5.97 -7.59 -6.95
N GLY A 34 4.70 -7.23 -6.98
CA GLY A 34 3.63 -7.88 -6.26
C GLY A 34 2.28 -7.49 -6.86
N GLY A 35 1.22 -8.06 -6.33
CA GLY A 35 -0.15 -7.73 -6.65
C GLY A 35 -1.13 -8.59 -5.86
N GLY A 36 -2.17 -7.97 -5.29
CA GLY A 36 -3.24 -8.64 -4.57
C GLY A 36 -4.59 -8.43 -5.25
N ILE A 37 -5.31 -9.51 -5.48
CA ILE A 37 -6.68 -9.48 -6.01
C ILE A 37 -7.60 -10.06 -4.95
N TYR A 38 -8.50 -9.23 -4.43
CA TYR A 38 -9.42 -9.62 -3.37
C TYR A 38 -10.16 -10.92 -3.69
N ASN A 39 -10.17 -11.82 -2.71
CA ASN A 39 -10.80 -13.12 -2.77
C ASN A 39 -10.31 -14.02 -3.93
N LEU A 40 -9.10 -13.79 -4.42
CA LEU A 40 -8.54 -14.62 -5.49
C LEU A 40 -7.12 -15.09 -5.18
N PHE A 41 -6.13 -14.22 -5.21
CA PHE A 41 -4.73 -14.54 -4.86
C PHE A 41 -3.91 -13.25 -4.64
N CYS A 42 -2.76 -13.41 -3.99
CA CYS A 42 -1.67 -12.43 -4.09
C CYS A 42 -0.42 -13.03 -4.69
N THR A 43 0.43 -12.17 -5.22
CA THR A 43 1.76 -12.51 -5.73
C THR A 43 2.80 -11.62 -5.08
N PHE A 44 4.01 -12.14 -4.93
CA PHE A 44 5.18 -11.34 -4.54
C PHE A 44 6.47 -11.97 -5.05
N THR A 45 7.52 -11.16 -5.20
CA THR A 45 8.86 -11.61 -5.60
C THR A 45 9.67 -12.00 -4.38
N ALA A 46 10.18 -13.23 -4.36
CA ALA A 46 10.80 -13.84 -3.18
C ALA A 46 12.22 -13.34 -2.89
N HIS A 47 12.95 -12.84 -3.88
CA HIS A 47 14.34 -12.39 -3.74
C HIS A 47 14.49 -10.87 -3.78
N SER A 48 13.39 -10.12 -3.76
CA SER A 48 13.41 -8.68 -3.56
C SER A 48 13.75 -8.35 -2.11
N ASP A 49 14.53 -7.30 -1.87
CA ASP A 49 14.78 -6.77 -0.51
C ASP A 49 13.49 -6.36 0.21
N TRP A 50 12.39 -6.26 -0.52
CA TRP A 50 11.06 -5.89 -0.04
C TRP A 50 10.10 -7.09 0.05
N ALA A 51 10.61 -8.34 -0.04
CA ALA A 51 9.75 -9.53 -0.11
C ALA A 51 8.78 -9.65 1.06
N ASP A 52 9.24 -9.42 2.29
CA ASP A 52 8.41 -9.48 3.50
C ASP A 52 7.32 -8.42 3.51
N TYR A 53 7.67 -7.18 3.13
CA TYR A 53 6.69 -6.10 2.98
C TYR A 53 5.68 -6.43 1.89
N LEU A 54 6.14 -6.85 0.71
CA LEU A 54 5.27 -7.17 -0.43
C LEU A 54 4.28 -8.27 -0.07
N LEU A 55 4.77 -9.36 0.55
CA LEU A 55 3.89 -10.45 0.96
C LEU A 55 2.76 -9.96 1.85
N LEU A 56 3.08 -9.23 2.90
CA LEU A 56 2.08 -8.78 3.88
C LEU A 56 1.12 -7.74 3.30
N HIS A 57 1.62 -6.81 2.50
CA HIS A 57 0.83 -5.77 1.84
C HIS A 57 -0.15 -6.37 0.83
N GLU A 58 0.35 -7.21 -0.09
CA GLU A 58 -0.48 -7.84 -1.12
C GLU A 58 -1.46 -8.87 -0.52
N PHE A 59 -1.08 -9.50 0.59
CA PHE A 59 -1.99 -10.33 1.37
C PHE A 59 -3.12 -9.51 1.98
N GLY A 60 -2.86 -8.30 2.49
CA GLY A 60 -3.88 -7.38 2.96
C GLY A 60 -4.96 -7.10 1.91
N HIS A 61 -4.55 -6.85 0.66
CA HIS A 61 -5.48 -6.69 -0.46
C HIS A 61 -6.25 -7.96 -0.77
N SER A 62 -5.55 -9.08 -0.97
CA SER A 62 -6.18 -10.30 -1.48
C SER A 62 -7.05 -11.02 -0.44
N PHE A 63 -6.68 -10.98 0.82
CA PHE A 63 -7.36 -11.68 1.90
C PHE A 63 -8.43 -10.85 2.57
N ALA A 64 -8.12 -9.60 2.93
CA ALA A 64 -9.02 -8.74 3.70
C ALA A 64 -9.66 -7.60 2.89
N GLY A 65 -9.38 -7.49 1.58
CA GLY A 65 -9.93 -6.44 0.73
C GLY A 65 -9.52 -5.04 1.18
N LEU A 66 -8.31 -4.90 1.75
CA LEU A 66 -7.81 -3.59 2.17
C LEU A 66 -7.43 -2.76 0.94
N ALA A 67 -7.69 -1.47 1.00
CA ALA A 67 -7.20 -0.50 0.03
C ALA A 67 -5.75 -0.09 0.32
N ASP A 68 -5.07 0.45 -0.69
CA ASP A 68 -3.87 1.24 -0.48
C ASP A 68 -4.21 2.51 0.31
N GLU A 69 -3.48 2.74 1.39
CA GLU A 69 -3.62 3.97 2.19
C GLU A 69 -2.73 5.10 1.67
N TYR A 70 -1.76 4.81 0.81
CA TYR A 70 -0.95 5.85 0.16
C TYR A 70 -1.72 6.56 -0.96
N TYR A 71 -1.36 7.81 -1.20
CA TYR A 71 -2.03 8.68 -2.17
C TYR A 71 -1.07 9.31 -3.18
N SER A 72 0.22 9.31 -2.91
CA SER A 72 1.25 9.71 -3.85
C SER A 72 1.82 8.47 -4.52
N SER A 73 1.61 8.35 -5.80
CA SER A 73 2.17 7.26 -6.60
C SER A 73 2.26 7.68 -8.05
N SER A 74 3.36 7.29 -8.73
CA SER A 74 3.51 7.46 -10.18
C SER A 74 2.46 6.67 -11.01
N VAL A 75 1.65 5.85 -10.35
CA VAL A 75 0.57 5.03 -10.93
C VAL A 75 -0.79 5.47 -10.40
N ALA A 76 -0.90 6.68 -9.85
CA ALA A 76 -2.15 7.21 -9.34
C ALA A 76 -3.21 7.26 -10.46
N TYR A 77 -4.33 6.61 -10.20
CA TYR A 77 -5.52 6.69 -11.04
C TYR A 77 -6.36 7.84 -10.52
N ASN A 78 -6.44 8.93 -11.27
CA ASN A 78 -7.13 10.15 -10.83
C ASN A 78 -8.63 9.98 -10.52
N ASP A 79 -9.26 8.88 -10.90
CA ASP A 79 -10.69 8.62 -10.71
C ASP A 79 -10.99 7.19 -10.26
N PHE A 80 -10.08 6.57 -9.48
CA PHE A 80 -10.29 5.20 -9.00
C PHE A 80 -11.50 5.12 -8.05
N TYR A 81 -11.64 6.13 -7.17
CA TYR A 81 -12.78 6.26 -6.28
C TYR A 81 -13.65 7.44 -6.71
N PRO A 82 -14.92 7.22 -7.09
CA PRO A 82 -15.82 8.31 -7.44
C PRO A 82 -16.05 9.26 -6.28
N ARG A 83 -15.92 10.55 -6.52
CA ARG A 83 -16.16 11.58 -5.49
C ARG A 83 -17.58 11.49 -4.94
N GLY A 84 -17.72 11.66 -3.61
CA GLY A 84 -19.01 11.62 -2.93
C GLY A 84 -19.61 10.22 -2.79
N ARG A 85 -18.82 9.19 -3.00
CA ARG A 85 -19.18 7.81 -2.67
C ARG A 85 -18.25 7.27 -1.60
N GLU A 86 -18.83 6.56 -0.64
CA GLU A 86 -18.09 5.85 0.38
C GLU A 86 -17.44 4.60 -0.26
N PRO A 87 -16.11 4.41 -0.13
CA PRO A 87 -15.43 3.20 -0.57
C PRO A 87 -15.93 1.96 0.18
N GLU A 88 -15.87 0.79 -0.45
CA GLU A 88 -16.26 -0.48 0.19
C GLU A 88 -15.18 -0.99 1.16
N GLU A 89 -13.92 -0.65 0.91
CA GLU A 89 -12.78 -1.12 1.69
C GLU A 89 -12.84 -0.61 3.13
N ALA A 90 -12.46 -1.49 4.07
CA ALA A 90 -12.61 -1.24 5.50
C ALA A 90 -11.70 -0.11 6.03
N ASN A 91 -10.56 0.13 5.37
CA ASN A 91 -9.48 0.99 5.83
C ASN A 91 -9.38 2.34 5.13
N ILE A 92 -10.34 2.71 4.28
CA ILE A 92 -10.44 4.05 3.71
C ILE A 92 -11.88 4.55 3.76
N THR A 93 -12.09 5.86 3.80
CA THR A 93 -13.42 6.49 3.84
C THR A 93 -13.43 7.81 3.08
N ALA A 94 -14.57 8.16 2.47
CA ALA A 94 -14.84 9.50 1.97
C ALA A 94 -15.34 10.45 3.08
N LEU A 95 -15.52 9.94 4.30
CA LEU A 95 -15.98 10.67 5.49
C LEU A 95 -17.24 11.53 5.22
N LEU A 96 -18.20 10.96 4.51
CA LEU A 96 -19.44 11.65 4.15
C LEU A 96 -20.27 12.06 5.38
N ASP A 97 -20.20 11.27 6.42
CA ASP A 97 -20.78 11.53 7.73
C ASP A 97 -19.80 11.05 8.82
N PRO A 98 -19.16 11.96 9.57
CA PRO A 98 -18.21 11.58 10.64
C PRO A 98 -18.81 10.69 11.74
N ASP A 99 -20.11 10.75 11.98
CA ASP A 99 -20.80 9.92 12.96
C ASP A 99 -20.99 8.48 12.45
N GLN A 100 -20.92 8.26 11.14
CA GLN A 100 -21.01 6.97 10.45
C GLN A 100 -19.65 6.43 9.99
N LEU A 101 -18.55 6.96 10.54
CA LEU A 101 -17.20 6.47 10.22
C LEU A 101 -17.08 4.98 10.53
N LYS A 102 -16.62 4.17 9.55
CA LYS A 102 -16.51 2.69 9.63
C LYS A 102 -15.75 2.18 10.86
N TRP A 103 -14.85 2.98 11.38
CA TRP A 103 -14.03 2.67 12.57
C TRP A 103 -14.21 3.68 13.71
N ARG A 104 -15.40 4.29 13.79
CA ARG A 104 -15.71 5.31 14.82
C ARG A 104 -15.49 4.82 16.23
N ASP A 105 -15.72 3.54 16.47
CA ASP A 105 -15.54 2.85 17.76
C ASP A 105 -14.09 2.70 18.21
N LEU A 106 -13.12 2.83 17.27
CA LEU A 106 -11.70 2.79 17.56
C LEU A 106 -11.08 4.20 17.73
N VAL A 107 -11.85 5.24 17.46
CA VAL A 107 -11.39 6.64 17.57
C VAL A 107 -11.61 7.14 18.98
N ASP A 108 -10.56 7.67 19.62
CA ASP A 108 -10.68 8.30 20.94
C ASP A 108 -11.72 9.42 20.92
N PRO A 109 -12.53 9.60 21.98
CA PRO A 109 -13.63 10.58 22.03
C PRO A 109 -13.18 12.01 21.74
N ASP A 110 -11.95 12.37 22.11
CA ASP A 110 -11.39 13.72 21.95
C ASP A 110 -10.67 13.92 20.61
N THR A 111 -10.71 12.94 19.71
CA THR A 111 -10.08 13.06 18.38
C THR A 111 -11.02 13.75 17.41
N GLU A 112 -10.58 14.88 16.88
CA GLU A 112 -11.29 15.64 15.85
C GLU A 112 -11.38 14.84 14.54
N LEU A 113 -12.53 14.88 13.86
CA LEU A 113 -12.77 14.25 12.57
C LEU A 113 -13.28 15.28 11.54
N PRO A 114 -12.64 15.44 10.35
CA PRO A 114 -11.36 14.83 9.98
C PRO A 114 -10.22 15.22 10.91
N THR A 115 -9.25 14.31 11.09
CA THR A 115 -8.12 14.52 12.01
C THR A 115 -7.03 15.36 11.34
N PRO A 116 -6.74 16.59 11.84
CA PRO A 116 -5.72 17.44 11.24
C PRO A 116 -4.33 16.90 11.52
N TRP A 117 -3.47 16.88 10.50
CA TRP A 117 -2.09 16.43 10.60
C TRP A 117 -1.16 17.27 9.72
N GLU A 118 0.13 17.07 9.84
CA GLU A 118 1.17 17.87 9.19
C GLU A 118 1.31 17.56 7.68
N LYS A 119 0.16 17.41 6.98
CA LYS A 119 0.06 16.96 5.60
C LYS A 119 0.84 17.81 4.60
N GLU A 120 0.75 19.14 4.68
CA GLU A 120 1.42 20.05 3.74
C GLU A 120 2.95 19.87 3.72
N GLY A 121 3.53 19.66 4.91
CA GLY A 121 4.96 19.39 5.04
C GLY A 121 5.33 18.04 4.45
N TYR A 122 4.54 17.02 4.72
CA TYR A 122 4.73 15.69 4.16
C TYR A 122 4.62 15.69 2.63
N ASP A 123 3.55 16.28 2.09
CA ASP A 123 3.27 16.34 0.66
C ASP A 123 4.41 17.02 -0.12
N ARG A 124 4.98 18.09 0.44
CA ARG A 124 6.07 18.82 -0.21
C ARG A 124 7.32 17.94 -0.39
N GLU A 125 7.73 17.25 0.65
CA GLU A 125 8.92 16.41 0.63
C GLU A 125 8.69 15.12 -0.19
N ASP A 126 7.50 14.53 -0.05
CA ASP A 126 7.13 13.34 -0.83
C ASP A 126 7.03 13.66 -2.33
N ALA A 127 6.47 14.82 -2.72
CA ALA A 127 6.41 15.26 -4.12
C ALA A 127 7.81 15.40 -4.73
N ALA A 128 8.78 15.95 -3.99
CA ALA A 128 10.17 16.04 -4.44
C ALA A 128 10.78 14.65 -4.68
N TYR A 129 10.56 13.71 -3.76
CA TYR A 129 10.99 12.32 -3.91
C TYR A 129 10.33 11.63 -5.12
N GLN A 130 9.03 11.79 -5.32
CA GLN A 130 8.32 11.15 -6.44
C GLN A 130 8.82 11.67 -7.80
N GLU A 131 9.16 12.95 -7.92
CA GLU A 131 9.74 13.51 -9.15
C GLU A 131 11.14 12.93 -9.41
N GLU A 132 11.99 12.85 -8.40
CA GLU A 132 13.32 12.25 -8.53
C GLU A 132 13.23 10.76 -8.89
N ARG A 133 12.36 10.02 -8.23
CA ARG A 133 12.10 8.62 -8.52
C ARG A 133 11.61 8.38 -9.95
N LYS A 134 10.75 9.25 -10.45
CA LYS A 134 10.28 9.21 -11.85
C LYS A 134 11.46 9.34 -12.81
N LEU A 135 12.34 10.32 -12.59
CA LEU A 135 13.53 10.52 -13.42
C LEU A 135 14.48 9.31 -13.40
N LEU A 136 14.64 8.65 -12.24
CA LEU A 136 15.43 7.43 -12.13
C LEU A 136 14.80 6.27 -12.91
N HIS A 137 13.49 6.09 -12.84
CA HIS A 137 12.77 5.07 -13.60
C HIS A 137 12.85 5.31 -15.12
N GLU A 138 12.78 6.56 -15.57
CA GLU A 138 12.98 6.94 -16.98
C GLU A 138 14.40 6.56 -17.45
N LYS A 139 15.43 6.84 -16.65
CA LYS A 139 16.83 6.45 -16.94
C LYS A 139 17.01 4.92 -17.01
N ILE A 140 16.38 4.16 -16.09
CA ILE A 140 16.41 2.69 -16.12
C ILE A 140 15.75 2.17 -17.40
N ALA A 141 14.59 2.71 -17.76
CA ALA A 141 13.87 2.32 -18.98
C ALA A 141 14.67 2.64 -20.24
N GLU A 142 15.28 3.82 -20.34
CA GLU A 142 16.13 4.22 -21.44
C GLU A 142 17.37 3.33 -21.55
N ALA A 143 18.07 3.08 -20.44
CA ALA A 143 19.25 2.23 -20.41
C ALA A 143 18.90 0.80 -20.83
N SER A 144 17.78 0.26 -20.38
CA SER A 144 17.30 -1.08 -20.76
C SER A 144 16.97 -1.16 -22.25
N THR A 145 16.27 -0.15 -22.78
CA THR A 145 15.86 -0.10 -24.20
C THR A 145 17.03 0.11 -25.15
N SER A 146 18.03 0.89 -24.74
CA SER A 146 19.24 1.15 -25.53
C SER A 146 20.25 0.00 -25.51
N GLY A 147 19.99 -1.05 -24.73
CA GLY A 147 20.94 -2.18 -24.59
C GLY A 147 22.19 -1.82 -23.81
N ALA A 148 22.10 -0.92 -22.85
CA ALA A 148 23.21 -0.55 -21.98
C ALA A 148 23.75 -1.78 -21.22
N PRO A 149 25.04 -1.80 -20.85
CA PRO A 149 25.60 -2.88 -20.05
C PRO A 149 24.82 -3.10 -18.76
N ALA A 150 24.60 -4.36 -18.36
CA ALA A 150 23.86 -4.71 -17.13
C ALA A 150 24.41 -4.01 -15.89
N ALA A 151 25.73 -3.85 -15.78
CA ALA A 151 26.37 -3.13 -14.69
C ALA A 151 25.91 -1.67 -14.57
N LYS A 152 25.66 -0.98 -15.70
CA LYS A 152 25.17 0.39 -15.71
C LYS A 152 23.70 0.47 -15.27
N ILE A 153 22.89 -0.50 -15.68
CA ILE A 153 21.48 -0.58 -15.24
C ILE A 153 21.44 -0.83 -13.73
N ALA A 154 22.23 -1.79 -13.23
CA ALA A 154 22.32 -2.10 -11.80
C ALA A 154 22.77 -0.88 -10.97
N GLU A 155 23.72 -0.06 -11.47
CA GLU A 155 24.13 1.18 -10.78
C GLU A 155 22.96 2.16 -10.61
N ILE A 156 22.09 2.30 -11.62
CA ILE A 156 20.92 3.19 -11.53
C ILE A 156 19.87 2.61 -10.61
N GLU A 157 19.64 1.29 -10.64
CA GLU A 157 18.74 0.57 -9.75
C GLU A 157 19.19 0.67 -8.28
N ASP A 158 20.49 0.50 -8.01
CA ASP A 158 21.08 0.70 -6.69
C ASP A 158 20.90 2.14 -6.18
N ASN A 159 20.98 3.12 -7.09
CA ASN A 159 20.74 4.52 -6.75
C ASN A 159 19.25 4.74 -6.38
N GLU A 160 18.31 4.21 -7.16
CA GLU A 160 16.87 4.28 -6.85
C GLU A 160 16.56 3.62 -5.49
N ALA A 161 17.14 2.45 -5.22
CA ALA A 161 16.95 1.75 -3.96
C ALA A 161 17.46 2.57 -2.75
N ARG A 162 18.61 3.22 -2.87
CA ARG A 162 19.14 4.12 -1.81
C ARG A 162 18.23 5.32 -1.57
N HIS A 163 17.74 5.98 -2.62
CA HIS A 163 16.79 7.08 -2.49
C HIS A 163 15.48 6.62 -1.84
N ALA A 164 14.99 5.45 -2.21
CA ALA A 164 13.80 4.87 -1.60
C ALA A 164 14.00 4.57 -0.10
N ALA A 165 15.16 4.07 0.31
CA ALA A 165 15.48 3.81 1.70
C ALA A 165 15.58 5.10 2.53
N ILE A 166 16.23 6.14 1.99
CA ILE A 166 16.35 7.46 2.65
C ILE A 166 14.96 8.07 2.84
N HIS A 167 14.11 8.03 1.80
CA HIS A 167 12.76 8.56 1.88
C HIS A 167 11.90 7.77 2.88
N ALA A 168 12.00 6.45 2.90
CA ALA A 168 11.27 5.61 3.85
C ALA A 168 11.64 5.94 5.31
N GLN A 169 12.95 6.14 5.59
CA GLN A 169 13.41 6.56 6.91
C GLN A 169 12.89 7.96 7.28
N TRP A 170 12.98 8.91 6.36
CA TRP A 170 12.45 10.25 6.57
C TRP A 170 10.95 10.22 6.87
N ALA A 171 10.16 9.48 6.09
CA ALA A 171 8.73 9.37 6.28
C ALA A 171 8.38 8.79 7.66
N GLU A 172 9.08 7.73 8.08
CA GLU A 172 8.93 7.15 9.41
C GLU A 172 9.19 8.17 10.52
N GLU A 173 10.32 8.87 10.45
CA GLU A 173 10.67 9.89 11.44
C GLU A 173 9.69 11.07 11.43
N TYR A 174 9.21 11.48 10.26
CA TYR A 174 8.24 12.56 10.12
C TYR A 174 6.91 12.22 10.78
N LEU A 175 6.35 11.06 10.43
CA LEU A 175 5.07 10.60 10.95
C LEU A 175 5.12 10.27 12.45
N ALA A 176 6.25 9.72 12.93
CA ALA A 176 6.45 9.41 14.34
C ALA A 176 6.51 10.66 15.26
N ARG A 177 6.85 11.84 14.72
CA ARG A 177 6.88 13.10 15.49
C ARG A 177 5.50 13.73 15.70
N SER A 178 4.50 13.29 14.93
CA SER A 178 3.15 13.83 15.07
C SER A 178 2.53 13.43 16.41
N LYS A 179 1.75 14.33 17.00
CA LYS A 179 0.94 14.03 18.20
C LYS A 179 -0.08 12.91 17.97
N TRP A 180 -0.31 12.57 16.72
CA TRP A 180 -1.25 11.55 16.29
C TRP A 180 -0.60 10.19 15.99
N ALA A 181 0.72 10.07 16.18
CA ALA A 181 1.42 8.80 15.97
C ALA A 181 0.81 7.71 16.86
N GLY A 182 0.49 6.57 16.26
CA GLY A 182 -0.13 5.43 16.94
C GLY A 182 -1.61 5.60 17.32
N LYS A 183 -2.26 6.71 16.92
CA LYS A 183 -3.69 6.93 17.16
C LYS A 183 -4.53 6.63 15.92
N VAL A 184 -5.78 6.21 16.18
CA VAL A 184 -6.79 6.06 15.15
C VAL A 184 -7.54 7.38 14.97
N GLY A 185 -7.72 7.80 13.71
CA GLY A 185 -8.43 9.02 13.32
C GLY A 185 -9.02 8.92 11.93
N ALA A 186 -9.14 10.04 11.23
CA ALA A 186 -9.44 10.11 9.81
C ALA A 186 -8.48 11.11 9.16
N PHE A 187 -7.34 10.60 8.69
CA PHE A 187 -6.23 11.39 8.16
C PHE A 187 -6.35 11.54 6.64
N GLU A 188 -6.45 12.76 6.16
CA GLU A 188 -6.64 13.01 4.73
C GLU A 188 -5.45 12.51 3.90
N GLY A 189 -5.76 11.91 2.76
CA GLY A 189 -4.83 11.27 1.83
C GLY A 189 -4.89 9.74 1.95
N ALA A 190 -5.56 9.09 0.99
CA ALA A 190 -5.70 7.64 0.88
C ALA A 190 -6.15 7.25 -0.54
N GLY A 191 -6.07 5.99 -0.91
CA GLY A 191 -6.68 5.45 -2.12
C GLY A 191 -6.26 6.18 -3.40
N TYR A 192 -4.99 6.54 -3.52
CA TYR A 192 -4.44 7.32 -4.65
C TYR A 192 -4.97 8.76 -4.77
N SER A 193 -5.71 9.26 -3.78
CA SER A 193 -6.22 10.63 -3.75
C SER A 193 -5.64 11.41 -2.58
N SER A 194 -4.99 12.54 -2.87
CA SER A 194 -4.44 13.42 -1.84
C SER A 194 -5.51 14.17 -1.04
N THR A 195 -6.75 14.23 -1.57
CA THR A 195 -7.87 14.94 -0.94
C THR A 195 -9.17 14.16 -1.05
N GLY A 196 -10.05 14.32 -0.06
CA GLY A 196 -11.40 13.76 -0.07
C GLY A 196 -11.50 12.27 0.24
N LEU A 197 -10.37 11.60 0.49
CA LEU A 197 -10.30 10.27 1.07
C LEU A 197 -9.39 10.30 2.29
N TYR A 198 -9.74 9.47 3.27
CA TYR A 198 -9.10 9.45 4.58
C TYR A 198 -8.73 8.03 4.96
N ARG A 199 -7.58 7.88 5.64
CA ARG A 199 -7.08 6.63 6.20
C ARG A 199 -7.15 6.65 7.73
N PRO A 200 -7.13 5.48 8.40
CA PRO A 200 -7.38 5.40 9.85
C PRO A 200 -6.17 5.77 10.71
N ALA A 201 -4.95 5.68 10.17
CA ALA A 201 -3.72 5.95 10.90
C ALA A 201 -2.76 6.79 10.05
N LEU A 202 -1.85 7.51 10.70
CA LEU A 202 -0.80 8.24 9.99
C LEU A 202 0.13 7.29 9.24
N ASP A 203 0.43 6.16 9.86
CA ASP A 203 1.33 5.14 9.32
C ASP A 203 0.78 3.73 9.52
N CYS A 204 0.93 2.90 8.51
CA CYS A 204 0.40 1.54 8.44
C CYS A 204 1.16 0.75 7.38
N LEU A 205 1.15 -0.58 7.46
CA LEU A 205 1.66 -1.46 6.41
C LEU A 205 1.04 -1.15 5.03
N MET A 206 -0.25 -0.71 5.00
CA MET A 206 -0.94 -0.33 3.76
C MET A 206 -0.60 1.09 3.28
N PHE A 207 0.15 1.87 4.07
CA PHE A 207 0.58 3.24 3.74
C PHE A 207 2.05 3.30 3.36
N SER A 208 2.94 2.89 4.25
CA SER A 208 4.40 3.02 4.09
C SER A 208 5.02 1.74 3.56
N ARG A 209 5.97 1.91 2.64
CA ARG A 209 6.75 0.80 2.07
C ARG A 209 7.82 0.33 3.05
N ARG A 210 7.41 -0.33 4.12
CA ARG A 210 8.30 -0.98 5.10
C ARG A 210 7.57 -2.08 5.85
N VAL A 211 8.31 -3.02 6.42
CA VAL A 211 7.74 -4.04 7.31
C VAL A 211 7.37 -3.38 8.64
N GLN A 212 6.07 -3.35 8.91
CA GLN A 212 5.50 -2.81 10.14
C GLN A 212 4.14 -3.46 10.40
N PRO A 213 3.52 -3.30 11.58
CA PRO A 213 2.17 -3.80 11.84
C PRO A 213 1.12 -3.14 10.95
N PHE A 214 0.03 -3.85 10.73
CA PHE A 214 -1.23 -3.23 10.33
C PHE A 214 -1.69 -2.24 11.40
N CYS A 215 -2.34 -1.16 11.02
CA CYS A 215 -3.03 -0.32 11.98
C CYS A 215 -4.26 -1.06 12.58
N PRO A 216 -4.84 -0.61 13.71
CA PRO A 216 -5.94 -1.30 14.37
C PRO A 216 -7.16 -1.57 13.47
N VAL A 217 -7.41 -0.72 12.48
CA VAL A 217 -8.52 -0.90 11.53
C VAL A 217 -8.22 -2.00 10.52
N CYS A 218 -7.02 -2.00 9.95
CA CYS A 218 -6.57 -3.05 9.03
C CYS A 218 -6.47 -4.41 9.73
N GLU A 219 -5.93 -4.45 10.96
CA GLU A 219 -5.85 -5.64 11.78
C GLU A 219 -7.26 -6.23 12.04
N ARG A 220 -8.21 -5.41 12.46
CA ARG A 220 -9.60 -5.81 12.64
C ARG A 220 -10.24 -6.40 11.38
N ALA A 221 -9.93 -5.84 10.21
CA ALA A 221 -10.44 -6.37 8.94
C ALA A 221 -9.86 -7.76 8.63
N VAL A 222 -8.55 -7.95 8.85
CA VAL A 222 -7.89 -9.26 8.71
C VAL A 222 -8.47 -10.28 9.70
N GLU A 223 -8.62 -9.91 10.97
CA GLU A 223 -9.23 -10.77 12.00
C GLU A 223 -10.66 -11.17 11.65
N ALA A 224 -11.47 -10.24 11.15
CA ALA A 224 -12.84 -10.51 10.73
C ALA A 224 -12.88 -11.55 9.60
N MET A 225 -11.96 -11.49 8.64
CA MET A 225 -11.82 -12.50 7.59
C MET A 225 -11.41 -13.86 8.16
N ILE A 226 -10.40 -13.92 9.05
CA ILE A 226 -9.99 -15.18 9.70
C ILE A 226 -11.20 -15.80 10.42
N VAL A 227 -11.95 -15.03 11.19
CA VAL A 227 -13.14 -15.52 11.91
C VAL A 227 -14.22 -16.05 10.95
N SER A 228 -14.34 -15.49 9.74
CA SER A 228 -15.30 -15.96 8.74
C SER A 228 -14.99 -17.35 8.20
N TYR A 229 -13.71 -17.73 8.15
CA TYR A 229 -13.26 -19.06 7.69
C TYR A 229 -13.32 -20.14 8.76
N VAL A 230 -13.35 -19.79 10.04
CA VAL A 230 -13.36 -20.77 11.16
C VAL A 230 -14.76 -20.98 11.77
N ARG A 231 -15.78 -20.39 11.20
CA ARG A 231 -17.19 -20.58 11.55
C ARG A 231 -17.85 -21.57 10.60
#